data_da52e00eddd6ac017e7696b1d25be61f
#
_entry.id   da52e00eddd6ac017e7696b1d25be61f
#
_cell.length_a   1.000
_cell.length_b   1.000
_cell.length_c   1.000
_cell.angle_alpha   90.00
_cell.angle_beta   90.00
_cell.angle_gamma   90.00
#
_symmetry.space_group_name_H-M   'P 1'
#
loop_
_entity.id
_entity.type
_entity.pdbx_description
1 polymer ?
#
loop_
_entity_poly.entity_id
_entity_poly.type
_entity_poly.pdbx_seq_one_letter_code
_entity_poly.pdbx_strand_id
1 'polypeptide(L)'
;MQHIRNFCIIAHIDHGKSTLADRLLEYTNTVQKKDLQDQVLDNMDLERERGITIKSHAIQMSYTKDDVEYTLNLIDTPGHVDFSYEVSRSIASFEGALLIVDASQGIQAQTISNLYMAIDHDLTIIPVVNKIDLPGASPEEVQDQIVSLLGVDPDEVLFASGKTGQGVNEILDAIIERVPAPVGDPEAPLQALIFDSVFNPFRGIIAYYKIVNGSIAKGDKVKFINTGMEYDADEVGVLKLDMMPRDRVNTGDVGYIISGIKTSKEVKVGDTITHIQRPASEAIAGFEEVKPMVFAGVYPIDTEDFEDLRASLEKLQLNDASLTFTPESSAALGFGFRCGFLGLLHMEIIQERLDREFNMNVITTVPNVSYLVYDKKGGVTEVHNPSGLPDPMQIDHIDEPYIRATIITDTAYIGPIMTLCLDKRGILIKQEYISGNRVEIYFDLPLGEIVIDFYDKLKSISRGYASFDYHLSDFRPSKLVKLDILLNGEPVDALSTLTHFDNSVPFGRRMCEKLKELIPRQQFDIAIQAAIGAKIIARETVKAVRKDVTAKCYGGDISRKRKLLEKQKEGKKRMKQIGNVEIPQKAFLAVLKLD
;
A
#
# COMPACT_ATOMS: atom_id res chain seq x y z
N MET A 1 -16.29 -19.80 25.27
CA MET A 1 -16.74 -18.87 24.24
C MET A 1 -17.49 -17.66 24.80
N GLN A 2 -18.43 -17.79 25.77
CA GLN A 2 -19.23 -16.66 26.25
C GLN A 2 -18.43 -15.45 26.80
N HIS A 3 -17.21 -15.69 27.27
CA HIS A 3 -16.32 -14.65 27.80
C HIS A 3 -15.21 -14.22 26.81
N ILE A 4 -15.32 -14.58 25.53
CA ILE A 4 -14.39 -14.15 24.48
C ILE A 4 -15.05 -12.99 23.73
N ARG A 5 -14.25 -11.95 23.42
CA ARG A 5 -14.64 -10.84 22.53
C ARG A 5 -13.53 -10.61 21.52
N ASN A 6 -13.87 -10.75 20.26
CA ASN A 6 -12.94 -10.52 19.16
C ASN A 6 -13.34 -9.23 18.44
N PHE A 7 -12.43 -8.28 18.36
CA PHE A 7 -12.70 -6.99 17.74
C PHE A 7 -11.47 -6.42 17.06
N CYS A 8 -11.70 -5.56 16.08
CA CYS A 8 -10.66 -4.78 15.42
C CYS A 8 -10.84 -3.30 15.69
N ILE A 9 -9.82 -2.52 15.38
CA ILE A 9 -9.89 -1.05 15.41
C ILE A 9 -9.83 -0.55 13.99
N ILE A 10 -10.83 0.21 13.58
CA ILE A 10 -10.91 0.90 12.30
C ILE A 10 -10.84 2.41 12.51
N ALA A 11 -9.97 3.07 11.79
CA ALA A 11 -9.74 4.51 11.91
C ALA A 11 -9.13 5.08 10.63
N HIS A 12 -9.29 6.36 10.42
CA HIS A 12 -8.47 7.10 9.46
C HIS A 12 -7.03 7.27 10.00
N ILE A 13 -6.09 7.56 9.11
CA ILE A 13 -4.69 7.88 9.47
C ILE A 13 -4.71 9.06 10.46
N ASP A 14 -3.84 9.02 11.45
CA ASP A 14 -3.69 10.04 12.49
C ASP A 14 -4.90 10.25 13.42
N HIS A 15 -5.96 9.44 13.36
CA HIS A 15 -7.08 9.51 14.33
C HIS A 15 -6.74 8.95 15.72
N GLY A 16 -5.51 8.44 15.91
CA GLY A 16 -5.00 7.98 17.21
C GLY A 16 -5.29 6.51 17.50
N LYS A 17 -5.42 5.69 16.47
CA LYS A 17 -5.64 4.25 16.54
C LYS A 17 -4.61 3.54 17.43
N SER A 18 -3.31 3.61 17.08
CA SER A 18 -2.22 2.94 17.81
C SER A 18 -2.09 3.46 19.24
N THR A 19 -2.28 4.78 19.46
CA THR A 19 -2.27 5.36 20.81
C THR A 19 -3.41 4.84 21.69
N LEU A 20 -4.61 4.65 21.11
CA LEU A 20 -5.73 4.08 21.86
C LEU A 20 -5.50 2.59 22.12
N ALA A 21 -4.96 1.84 21.15
CA ALA A 21 -4.57 0.45 21.34
C ALA A 21 -3.57 0.28 22.49
N ASP A 22 -2.54 1.14 22.58
CA ASP A 22 -1.59 1.16 23.70
C ASP A 22 -2.29 1.35 25.05
N ARG A 23 -3.30 2.21 25.11
CA ARG A 23 -4.09 2.42 26.34
C ARG A 23 -4.92 1.19 26.72
N LEU A 24 -5.53 0.52 25.74
CA LEU A 24 -6.24 -0.73 26.01
C LEU A 24 -5.28 -1.78 26.59
N LEU A 25 -4.06 -1.90 26.05
CA LEU A 25 -3.02 -2.79 26.58
C LEU A 25 -2.57 -2.43 28.00
N GLU A 26 -2.45 -1.15 28.30
CA GLU A 26 -2.10 -0.66 29.64
C GLU A 26 -3.20 -0.97 30.66
N TYR A 27 -4.47 -0.63 30.35
CA TYR A 27 -5.61 -0.80 31.25
C TYR A 27 -5.96 -2.26 31.50
N THR A 28 -5.66 -3.15 30.56
CA THR A 28 -5.80 -4.60 30.72
C THR A 28 -4.57 -5.24 31.37
N ASN A 29 -3.57 -4.46 31.78
CA ASN A 29 -2.29 -4.95 32.31
C ASN A 29 -1.57 -5.97 31.40
N THR A 30 -1.85 -5.96 30.11
CA THR A 30 -1.17 -6.82 29.13
C THR A 30 0.28 -6.37 28.93
N VAL A 31 0.53 -5.06 29.02
CA VAL A 31 1.85 -4.43 29.03
C VAL A 31 2.08 -3.74 30.37
N GLN A 32 3.24 -3.99 31.01
CA GLN A 32 3.59 -3.28 32.24
C GLN A 32 3.98 -1.84 31.91
N LYS A 33 3.59 -0.87 32.77
CA LYS A 33 3.89 0.57 32.60
C LYS A 33 5.35 0.89 32.30
N LYS A 34 6.28 0.11 32.84
CA LYS A 34 7.74 0.28 32.63
C LYS A 34 8.22 -0.16 31.23
N ASP A 35 7.46 -1.04 30.58
CA ASP A 35 7.77 -1.63 29.29
C ASP A 35 6.94 -0.97 28.18
N LEU A 36 6.07 -0.03 28.52
CA LEU A 36 5.24 0.73 27.60
C LEU A 36 6.12 1.68 26.80
N GLN A 37 6.27 1.41 25.51
CA GLN A 37 6.81 2.33 24.52
C GLN A 37 5.64 2.91 23.74
N ASP A 38 5.82 4.07 23.12
CA ASP A 38 4.81 4.59 22.21
C ASP A 38 4.67 3.64 21.01
N GLN A 39 3.44 3.32 20.64
CA GLN A 39 3.11 2.43 19.51
C GLN A 39 3.70 1.01 19.70
N VAL A 40 3.35 0.37 20.82
CA VAL A 40 3.84 -0.96 21.19
C VAL A 40 3.53 -2.03 20.14
N LEU A 41 2.39 -1.90 19.44
CA LEU A 41 1.98 -2.84 18.40
C LEU A 41 2.69 -2.59 17.06
N ASP A 42 3.19 -1.38 16.80
CA ASP A 42 3.94 -1.06 15.60
C ASP A 42 5.37 -1.60 15.71
N ASN A 43 5.58 -2.82 15.25
CA ASN A 43 6.85 -3.56 15.43
C ASN A 43 7.95 -3.12 14.46
N MET A 44 7.62 -2.49 13.35
CA MET A 44 8.58 -2.00 12.38
C MET A 44 9.03 -0.58 12.73
N ASP A 45 10.33 -0.29 12.63
CA ASP A 45 10.83 1.07 12.77
C ASP A 45 10.17 2.02 11.76
N LEU A 46 9.85 1.49 10.58
CA LEU A 46 9.19 2.22 9.50
C LEU A 46 7.75 2.64 9.87
N GLU A 47 7.01 1.81 10.59
CA GLU A 47 5.66 2.12 11.11
C GLU A 47 5.72 3.29 12.07
N ARG A 48 6.67 3.26 13.03
CA ARG A 48 6.87 4.31 14.02
C ARG A 48 7.34 5.62 13.41
N GLU A 49 8.27 5.57 12.44
CA GLU A 49 8.77 6.77 11.76
C GLU A 49 7.70 7.46 10.91
N ARG A 50 6.84 6.68 10.24
CA ARG A 50 5.78 7.20 9.38
C ARG A 50 4.47 7.46 10.11
N GLY A 51 4.32 6.95 11.34
CA GLY A 51 3.09 7.06 12.14
C GLY A 51 1.91 6.28 11.56
N ILE A 52 2.19 5.20 10.80
CA ILE A 52 1.16 4.37 10.15
C ILE A 52 1.39 2.90 10.50
N THR A 53 0.33 2.17 10.78
CA THR A 53 0.37 0.72 10.85
C THR A 53 0.42 0.16 9.43
N ILE A 54 1.43 -0.64 9.12
CA ILE A 54 1.62 -1.28 7.81
C ILE A 54 1.05 -2.69 7.86
N LYS A 55 1.30 -3.41 8.95
CA LYS A 55 0.89 -4.80 9.12
C LYS A 55 -0.07 -4.95 10.30
N SER A 56 -1.09 -5.80 10.12
CA SER A 56 -2.05 -6.09 11.19
C SER A 56 -1.37 -6.87 12.33
N HIS A 57 -1.64 -6.51 13.57
CA HIS A 57 -1.14 -7.18 14.76
C HIS A 57 -2.28 -7.70 15.62
N ALA A 58 -2.27 -9.01 15.87
CA ALA A 58 -3.23 -9.64 16.77
C ALA A 58 -2.64 -9.76 18.18
N ILE A 59 -3.44 -9.40 19.19
CA ILE A 59 -3.03 -9.52 20.58
C ILE A 59 -4.21 -9.93 21.47
N GLN A 60 -3.94 -10.86 22.39
CA GLN A 60 -4.89 -11.30 23.40
C GLN A 60 -4.67 -10.57 24.71
N MET A 61 -5.73 -9.98 25.23
CA MET A 61 -5.80 -9.28 26.52
C MET A 61 -6.75 -10.00 27.46
N SER A 62 -6.58 -9.82 28.78
CA SER A 62 -7.53 -10.25 29.80
C SER A 62 -8.08 -9.02 30.53
N TYR A 63 -9.39 -8.96 30.70
CA TYR A 63 -10.06 -7.89 31.43
C TYR A 63 -11.14 -8.45 32.34
N THR A 64 -11.18 -7.99 33.60
CA THR A 64 -12.15 -8.46 34.59
C THR A 64 -13.23 -7.41 34.79
N LYS A 65 -14.51 -7.82 34.60
CA LYS A 65 -15.69 -7.00 34.89
C LYS A 65 -16.65 -7.82 35.74
N ASP A 66 -17.14 -7.26 36.84
CA ASP A 66 -18.08 -7.87 37.76
C ASP A 66 -17.64 -9.28 38.24
N ASP A 67 -16.36 -9.41 38.59
CA ASP A 67 -15.68 -10.67 39.00
C ASP A 67 -15.64 -11.75 37.89
N VAL A 68 -15.97 -11.41 36.66
CA VAL A 68 -15.85 -12.31 35.49
C VAL A 68 -14.66 -11.89 34.65
N GLU A 69 -13.77 -12.85 34.37
CA GLU A 69 -12.63 -12.64 33.48
C GLU A 69 -13.05 -12.83 32.02
N TYR A 70 -12.79 -11.84 31.19
CA TYR A 70 -13.02 -11.86 29.75
C TYR A 70 -11.68 -11.93 28.99
N THR A 71 -11.68 -12.70 27.91
CA THR A 71 -10.60 -12.73 26.93
C THR A 71 -10.95 -11.79 25.80
N LEU A 72 -10.13 -10.78 25.59
CA LEU A 72 -10.28 -9.80 24.52
C LEU A 72 -9.21 -10.02 23.47
N ASN A 73 -9.59 -10.40 22.26
CA ASN A 73 -8.68 -10.51 21.12
C ASN A 73 -8.82 -9.26 20.26
N LEU A 74 -7.77 -8.46 20.20
CA LEU A 74 -7.68 -7.27 19.38
C LEU A 74 -6.85 -7.57 18.14
N ILE A 75 -7.32 -7.13 16.95
CA ILE A 75 -6.43 -6.89 15.81
C ILE A 75 -6.34 -5.39 15.55
N ASP A 76 -5.12 -4.89 15.57
CA ASP A 76 -4.79 -3.55 15.10
C ASP A 76 -4.65 -3.58 13.58
N THR A 77 -5.45 -2.79 12.86
CA THR A 77 -5.54 -2.80 11.39
C THR A 77 -4.84 -1.59 10.78
N PRO A 78 -4.25 -1.70 9.57
CA PRO A 78 -3.77 -0.53 8.85
C PRO A 78 -4.88 0.49 8.60
N GLY A 79 -4.52 1.78 8.53
CA GLY A 79 -5.47 2.86 8.23
C GLY A 79 -5.39 3.42 6.82
N HIS A 80 -4.44 2.96 5.98
CA HIS A 80 -4.19 3.52 4.66
C HIS A 80 -4.89 2.72 3.54
N VAL A 81 -5.35 3.43 2.49
CA VAL A 81 -6.07 2.82 1.35
C VAL A 81 -5.28 1.70 0.66
N ASP A 82 -3.98 1.84 0.53
CA ASP A 82 -3.12 0.80 -0.08
C ASP A 82 -3.18 -0.53 0.70
N PHE A 83 -3.52 -0.50 1.99
CA PHE A 83 -3.66 -1.67 2.86
C PHE A 83 -5.10 -2.07 3.15
N SER A 84 -6.06 -1.56 2.37
CA SER A 84 -7.49 -1.89 2.53
C SER A 84 -7.76 -3.41 2.52
N TYR A 85 -6.94 -4.16 1.81
CA TYR A 85 -6.99 -5.61 1.77
C TYR A 85 -6.65 -6.26 3.14
N GLU A 86 -5.64 -5.78 3.86
CA GLU A 86 -5.33 -6.26 5.21
C GLU A 86 -6.44 -5.90 6.20
N VAL A 87 -7.03 -4.71 6.02
CA VAL A 87 -8.21 -4.29 6.79
C VAL A 87 -9.38 -5.24 6.55
N SER A 88 -9.70 -5.56 5.30
CA SER A 88 -10.78 -6.48 4.93
C SER A 88 -10.61 -7.87 5.55
N ARG A 89 -9.39 -8.41 5.55
CA ARG A 89 -9.08 -9.71 6.20
C ARG A 89 -9.33 -9.67 7.70
N SER A 90 -8.87 -8.61 8.34
CA SER A 90 -9.04 -8.44 9.77
C SER A 90 -10.51 -8.30 10.14
N ILE A 91 -11.25 -7.47 9.40
CA ILE A 91 -12.70 -7.24 9.58
C ILE A 91 -13.46 -8.57 9.43
N ALA A 92 -13.21 -9.35 8.38
CA ALA A 92 -13.92 -10.60 8.13
C ALA A 92 -13.70 -11.68 9.21
N SER A 93 -12.71 -11.48 10.09
CA SER A 93 -12.34 -12.47 11.10
C SER A 93 -12.95 -12.19 12.48
N PHE A 94 -13.69 -11.09 12.70
CA PHE A 94 -14.13 -10.66 14.02
C PHE A 94 -15.62 -10.36 14.12
N GLU A 95 -16.09 -10.18 15.36
CA GLU A 95 -17.49 -9.93 15.69
C GLU A 95 -17.77 -8.45 15.97
N GLY A 96 -16.72 -7.65 16.24
CA GLY A 96 -16.88 -6.23 16.55
C GLY A 96 -15.78 -5.34 15.98
N ALA A 97 -16.09 -4.05 15.86
CA ALA A 97 -15.14 -3.04 15.43
C ALA A 97 -15.29 -1.75 16.27
N LEU A 98 -14.17 -1.22 16.78
CA LEU A 98 -14.10 0.14 17.31
C LEU A 98 -13.89 1.10 16.16
N LEU A 99 -14.87 1.98 15.90
CA LEU A 99 -14.79 3.04 14.92
C LEU A 99 -14.26 4.31 15.58
N ILE A 100 -13.00 4.65 15.34
CA ILE A 100 -12.35 5.80 15.95
C ILE A 100 -12.42 7.01 15.03
N VAL A 101 -12.97 8.12 15.53
CA VAL A 101 -13.04 9.40 14.83
C VAL A 101 -12.37 10.47 15.67
N ASP A 102 -11.48 11.26 15.06
CA ASP A 102 -10.81 12.38 15.73
C ASP A 102 -11.79 13.53 15.97
N ALA A 103 -11.88 14.00 17.22
CA ALA A 103 -12.76 15.10 17.62
C ALA A 103 -12.46 16.45 16.94
N SER A 104 -11.28 16.61 16.35
CA SER A 104 -10.87 17.84 15.66
C SER A 104 -11.02 17.75 14.13
N GLN A 105 -11.00 16.54 13.57
CA GLN A 105 -11.05 16.32 12.11
C GLN A 105 -12.41 15.81 11.65
N GLY A 106 -13.17 15.11 12.51
CA GLY A 106 -14.43 14.47 12.17
C GLY A 106 -14.28 13.28 11.20
N ILE A 107 -15.38 12.89 10.56
CA ILE A 107 -15.42 11.74 9.64
C ILE A 107 -14.58 12.01 8.39
N GLN A 108 -13.80 11.02 7.96
CA GLN A 108 -12.92 11.05 6.79
C GLN A 108 -13.28 9.92 5.81
N ALA A 109 -12.78 9.98 4.55
CA ALA A 109 -13.15 9.01 3.51
C ALA A 109 -12.85 7.55 3.91
N GLN A 110 -11.66 7.29 4.47
CA GLN A 110 -11.29 5.95 4.94
C GLN A 110 -12.15 5.49 6.13
N THR A 111 -12.65 6.41 6.95
CA THR A 111 -13.61 6.07 8.02
C THR A 111 -14.87 5.45 7.42
N ILE A 112 -15.39 6.06 6.35
CA ILE A 112 -16.61 5.59 5.67
C ILE A 112 -16.36 4.25 4.97
N SER A 113 -15.29 4.14 4.20
CA SER A 113 -14.98 2.89 3.48
C SER A 113 -14.77 1.70 4.42
N ASN A 114 -14.00 1.90 5.50
CA ASN A 114 -13.78 0.86 6.50
C ASN A 114 -15.06 0.51 7.27
N LEU A 115 -15.91 1.51 7.52
CA LEU A 115 -17.21 1.30 8.14
C LEU A 115 -18.12 0.44 7.27
N TYR A 116 -18.22 0.72 5.97
CA TYR A 116 -19.03 -0.09 5.06
C TYR A 116 -18.50 -1.53 4.97
N MET A 117 -17.18 -1.72 4.90
CA MET A 117 -16.61 -3.08 4.98
C MET A 117 -17.01 -3.80 6.28
N ALA A 118 -17.02 -3.10 7.42
CA ALA A 118 -17.42 -3.70 8.69
C ALA A 118 -18.92 -4.05 8.72
N ILE A 119 -19.76 -3.21 8.14
CA ILE A 119 -21.22 -3.46 8.00
C ILE A 119 -21.49 -4.63 7.05
N ASP A 120 -20.79 -4.72 5.93
CA ASP A 120 -20.94 -5.83 4.96
C ASP A 120 -20.57 -7.19 5.57
N HIS A 121 -19.75 -7.18 6.63
CA HIS A 121 -19.38 -8.37 7.41
C HIS A 121 -20.19 -8.53 8.71
N ASP A 122 -21.29 -7.80 8.88
CA ASP A 122 -22.18 -7.87 10.05
C ASP A 122 -21.47 -7.60 11.40
N LEU A 123 -20.39 -6.79 11.43
CA LEU A 123 -19.71 -6.46 12.67
C LEU A 123 -20.54 -5.49 13.53
N THR A 124 -20.52 -5.72 14.83
CA THR A 124 -21.03 -4.75 15.80
C THR A 124 -20.09 -3.54 15.88
N ILE A 125 -20.58 -2.36 15.53
CA ILE A 125 -19.80 -1.12 15.52
C ILE A 125 -19.93 -0.41 16.86
N ILE A 126 -18.80 -0.06 17.48
CA ILE A 126 -18.72 0.78 18.68
C ILE A 126 -18.07 2.10 18.26
N PRO A 127 -18.83 3.20 18.11
CA PRO A 127 -18.27 4.47 17.71
C PRO A 127 -17.60 5.18 18.89
N VAL A 128 -16.39 5.72 18.63
CA VAL A 128 -15.55 6.41 19.62
C VAL A 128 -15.07 7.74 19.03
N VAL A 129 -15.41 8.85 19.67
CA VAL A 129 -14.82 10.17 19.42
C VAL A 129 -13.55 10.28 20.23
N ASN A 130 -12.41 10.28 19.57
CA ASN A 130 -11.08 10.30 20.20
C ASN A 130 -10.46 11.70 20.17
N LYS A 131 -9.41 11.90 20.97
CA LYS A 131 -8.66 13.16 21.10
C LYS A 131 -9.48 14.33 21.63
N ILE A 132 -10.42 14.07 22.53
CA ILE A 132 -11.25 15.10 23.18
C ILE A 132 -10.43 16.08 24.03
N ASP A 133 -9.17 15.77 24.32
CA ASP A 133 -8.20 16.61 25.05
C ASP A 133 -7.61 17.74 24.22
N LEU A 134 -7.79 17.74 22.89
CA LEU A 134 -7.22 18.77 22.03
C LEU A 134 -7.97 20.11 22.14
N PRO A 135 -7.27 21.26 22.14
CA PRO A 135 -7.91 22.59 22.25
C PRO A 135 -8.87 22.93 21.10
N GLY A 136 -8.73 22.26 19.94
CA GLY A 136 -9.59 22.44 18.77
C GLY A 136 -10.63 21.34 18.59
N ALA A 137 -10.84 20.49 19.58
CA ALA A 137 -11.81 19.42 19.53
C ALA A 137 -13.25 19.96 19.60
N SER A 138 -14.15 19.40 18.77
CA SER A 138 -15.59 19.63 18.77
C SER A 138 -16.32 18.30 18.93
N PRO A 139 -16.26 17.65 20.12
CA PRO A 139 -16.75 16.28 20.31
C PRO A 139 -18.24 16.13 19.96
N GLU A 140 -19.08 17.11 20.32
CA GLU A 140 -20.52 17.08 20.06
C GLU A 140 -20.83 17.16 18.56
N GLU A 141 -20.11 18.00 17.82
CA GLU A 141 -20.27 18.10 16.36
C GLU A 141 -19.89 16.77 15.66
N VAL A 142 -18.82 16.13 16.13
CA VAL A 142 -18.37 14.84 15.59
C VAL A 142 -19.34 13.72 15.99
N GLN A 143 -19.90 13.76 17.20
CA GLN A 143 -20.98 12.87 17.63
C GLN A 143 -22.18 12.97 16.68
N ASP A 144 -22.63 14.18 16.36
CA ASP A 144 -23.75 14.41 15.43
C ASP A 144 -23.45 13.85 14.02
N GLN A 145 -22.20 13.95 13.55
CA GLN A 145 -21.78 13.35 12.28
C GLN A 145 -21.88 11.81 12.32
N ILE A 146 -21.42 11.20 13.41
CA ILE A 146 -21.47 9.74 13.62
C ILE A 146 -22.92 9.25 13.73
N VAL A 147 -23.74 9.94 14.53
CA VAL A 147 -25.17 9.62 14.66
C VAL A 147 -25.88 9.70 13.32
N SER A 148 -25.59 10.73 12.52
CA SER A 148 -26.17 10.89 11.18
C SER A 148 -25.72 9.78 10.21
N LEU A 149 -24.47 9.30 10.34
CA LEU A 149 -23.92 8.26 9.47
C LEU A 149 -24.41 6.86 9.83
N LEU A 150 -24.43 6.53 11.13
CA LEU A 150 -24.74 5.18 11.63
C LEU A 150 -26.22 4.99 11.97
N GLY A 151 -26.96 6.07 12.22
CA GLY A 151 -28.34 5.99 12.71
C GLY A 151 -28.46 5.46 14.14
N VAL A 152 -27.41 5.61 14.97
CA VAL A 152 -27.37 5.18 16.38
C VAL A 152 -27.84 6.29 17.32
N ASP A 153 -28.19 5.92 18.55
CA ASP A 153 -28.50 6.93 19.56
C ASP A 153 -27.23 7.69 19.99
N PRO A 154 -27.31 9.01 20.29
CA PRO A 154 -26.17 9.79 20.76
C PRO A 154 -25.45 9.17 21.97
N ASP A 155 -26.20 8.55 22.90
CA ASP A 155 -25.64 7.90 24.08
C ASP A 155 -24.81 6.63 23.78
N GLU A 156 -24.88 6.12 22.56
CA GLU A 156 -24.07 4.99 22.13
C GLU A 156 -22.66 5.40 21.72
N VAL A 157 -22.43 6.68 21.42
CA VAL A 157 -21.15 7.23 21.00
C VAL A 157 -20.29 7.51 22.22
N LEU A 158 -19.12 6.90 22.30
CA LEU A 158 -18.20 7.05 23.42
C LEU A 158 -17.21 8.19 23.16
N PHE A 159 -16.79 8.84 24.24
CA PHE A 159 -15.78 9.91 24.20
C PHE A 159 -14.49 9.46 24.88
N ALA A 160 -13.36 9.62 24.18
CA ALA A 160 -12.09 9.15 24.71
C ALA A 160 -10.91 10.07 24.36
N SER A 161 -9.84 9.92 25.12
CA SER A 161 -8.53 10.42 24.77
C SER A 161 -7.49 9.31 24.96
N GLY A 162 -6.99 8.77 23.88
CA GLY A 162 -5.87 7.81 23.91
C GLY A 162 -4.62 8.40 24.58
N LYS A 163 -4.43 9.71 24.52
CA LYS A 163 -3.31 10.39 25.17
C LYS A 163 -3.42 10.43 26.70
N THR A 164 -4.57 10.78 27.22
CA THR A 164 -4.78 10.95 28.67
C THR A 164 -5.32 9.71 29.36
N GLY A 165 -5.88 8.77 28.62
CA GLY A 165 -6.54 7.57 29.13
C GLY A 165 -8.01 7.79 29.53
N GLN A 166 -8.57 8.99 29.32
CA GLN A 166 -9.97 9.28 29.59
C GLN A 166 -10.87 8.45 28.66
N GLY A 167 -11.95 7.85 29.20
CA GLY A 167 -12.94 7.09 28.44
C GLY A 167 -12.51 5.65 28.09
N VAL A 168 -11.33 5.20 28.49
CA VAL A 168 -10.81 3.88 28.09
C VAL A 168 -11.53 2.74 28.81
N ASN A 169 -11.91 2.92 30.08
CA ASN A 169 -12.69 1.91 30.81
C ASN A 169 -14.09 1.75 30.19
N GLU A 170 -14.71 2.84 29.81
CA GLU A 170 -16.02 2.86 29.15
C GLU A 170 -15.97 2.13 27.80
N ILE A 171 -14.85 2.25 27.06
CA ILE A 171 -14.63 1.46 25.84
C ILE A 171 -14.49 -0.03 26.14
N LEU A 172 -13.70 -0.42 27.15
CA LEU A 172 -13.54 -1.82 27.55
C LEU A 172 -14.87 -2.44 28.00
N ASP A 173 -15.66 -1.69 28.75
CA ASP A 173 -16.98 -2.11 29.19
C ASP A 173 -17.95 -2.26 28.00
N ALA A 174 -17.94 -1.32 27.07
CA ALA A 174 -18.77 -1.38 25.87
C ALA A 174 -18.39 -2.56 24.96
N ILE A 175 -17.10 -2.92 24.84
CA ILE A 175 -16.64 -4.11 24.11
C ILE A 175 -17.29 -5.36 24.71
N ILE A 176 -17.26 -5.51 26.04
CA ILE A 176 -17.84 -6.67 26.73
C ILE A 176 -19.35 -6.74 26.54
N GLU A 177 -20.04 -5.61 26.65
CA GLU A 177 -21.50 -5.54 26.64
C GLU A 177 -22.10 -5.63 25.24
N ARG A 178 -21.45 -5.01 24.24
CA ARG A 178 -22.02 -4.83 22.90
C ARG A 178 -21.47 -5.83 21.87
N VAL A 179 -20.16 -6.19 21.92
CA VAL A 179 -19.62 -7.15 20.98
C VAL A 179 -20.13 -8.55 21.33
N PRO A 180 -20.75 -9.27 20.39
CA PRO A 180 -21.22 -10.62 20.67
C PRO A 180 -20.05 -11.59 20.92
N ALA A 181 -20.33 -12.66 21.66
CA ALA A 181 -19.38 -13.76 21.76
C ALA A 181 -19.27 -14.47 20.40
N PRO A 182 -18.08 -15.03 20.07
CA PRO A 182 -17.92 -15.79 18.84
C PRO A 182 -18.88 -16.99 18.78
N VAL A 183 -19.39 -17.26 17.58
CA VAL A 183 -20.31 -18.36 17.33
C VAL A 183 -19.53 -19.50 16.70
N GLY A 184 -19.75 -20.74 17.18
CA GLY A 184 -19.12 -21.95 16.64
C GLY A 184 -19.43 -23.17 17.47
N ASP A 185 -19.14 -24.36 16.93
CA ASP A 185 -19.35 -25.65 17.60
C ASP A 185 -17.99 -26.27 18.01
N PRO A 186 -17.69 -26.37 19.33
CA PRO A 186 -16.46 -26.97 19.82
C PRO A 186 -16.32 -28.48 19.48
N GLU A 187 -17.43 -29.16 19.24
CA GLU A 187 -17.44 -30.60 18.94
C GLU A 187 -17.42 -30.88 17.43
N ALA A 188 -17.53 -29.84 16.57
CA ALA A 188 -17.45 -29.99 15.12
C ALA A 188 -16.01 -30.30 14.67
N PRO A 189 -15.80 -30.76 13.43
CA PRO A 189 -14.47 -30.80 12.81
C PRO A 189 -13.78 -29.44 12.85
N LEU A 190 -12.45 -29.45 13.03
CA LEU A 190 -11.66 -28.22 13.05
C LEU A 190 -11.84 -27.41 11.77
N GLN A 191 -12.19 -26.15 11.94
CA GLN A 191 -12.14 -25.13 10.92
C GLN A 191 -11.48 -23.88 11.53
N ALA A 192 -10.23 -23.62 11.14
CA ALA A 192 -9.52 -22.42 11.55
C ALA A 192 -9.14 -21.62 10.30
N LEU A 193 -9.58 -20.36 10.26
CA LEU A 193 -9.34 -19.43 9.15
C LEU A 193 -8.00 -18.73 9.33
N ILE A 194 -7.10 -18.84 8.37
CA ILE A 194 -5.83 -18.12 8.36
C ILE A 194 -6.08 -16.68 7.91
N PHE A 195 -5.81 -15.71 8.77
CA PHE A 195 -5.98 -14.28 8.42
C PHE A 195 -4.65 -13.57 8.15
N ASP A 196 -3.51 -14.09 8.64
CA ASP A 196 -2.17 -13.54 8.38
C ASP A 196 -1.08 -14.61 8.54
N SER A 197 0.14 -14.31 8.10
CA SER A 197 1.32 -15.15 8.30
C SER A 197 2.60 -14.33 8.37
N VAL A 198 3.58 -14.82 9.14
CA VAL A 198 4.90 -14.21 9.29
C VAL A 198 5.98 -15.26 9.11
N PHE A 199 7.02 -14.93 8.38
CA PHE A 199 8.18 -15.79 8.24
C PHE A 199 9.19 -15.54 9.36
N ASN A 200 9.58 -16.63 10.02
CA ASN A 200 10.66 -16.62 11.00
C ASN A 200 11.82 -17.48 10.47
N PRO A 201 13.06 -16.97 10.38
CA PRO A 201 14.20 -17.71 9.82
C PRO A 201 14.50 -19.04 10.50
N PHE A 202 14.12 -19.18 11.77
CA PHE A 202 14.39 -20.37 12.59
C PHE A 202 13.21 -21.34 12.68
N ARG A 203 11.98 -20.82 12.58
CA ARG A 203 10.74 -21.59 12.79
C ARG A 203 9.94 -21.83 11.53
N GLY A 204 10.33 -21.20 10.40
CA GLY A 204 9.56 -21.19 9.17
C GLY A 204 8.38 -20.22 9.21
N ILE A 205 7.33 -20.51 8.45
CA ILE A 205 6.13 -19.68 8.42
C ILE A 205 5.29 -19.96 9.66
N ILE A 206 4.90 -18.91 10.35
CA ILE A 206 3.96 -18.90 11.47
C ILE A 206 2.64 -18.39 10.91
N ALA A 207 1.62 -19.23 10.86
CA ALA A 207 0.30 -18.81 10.39
C ALA A 207 -0.56 -18.39 11.59
N TYR A 208 -1.20 -17.22 11.46
CA TYR A 208 -2.15 -16.70 12.43
C TYR A 208 -3.56 -17.08 12.00
N TYR A 209 -4.34 -17.61 12.93
CA TYR A 209 -5.67 -18.11 12.64
C TYR A 209 -6.69 -17.72 13.70
N LYS A 210 -7.97 -17.74 13.30
CA LYS A 210 -9.13 -17.77 14.20
C LYS A 210 -9.81 -19.13 14.09
N ILE A 211 -10.08 -19.77 15.22
CA ILE A 211 -10.84 -21.03 15.25
C ILE A 211 -12.33 -20.70 15.21
N VAL A 212 -12.98 -21.14 14.13
CA VAL A 212 -14.44 -21.01 13.97
C VAL A 212 -15.13 -22.22 14.59
N ASN A 213 -14.67 -23.43 14.30
CA ASN A 213 -15.21 -24.66 14.84
C ASN A 213 -14.10 -25.61 15.33
N GLY A 214 -14.43 -26.45 16.31
CA GLY A 214 -13.51 -27.46 16.84
C GLY A 214 -12.38 -26.87 17.68
N SER A 215 -11.26 -27.55 17.71
CA SER A 215 -10.05 -27.13 18.45
C SER A 215 -8.81 -27.69 17.77
N ILE A 216 -7.64 -27.10 18.03
CA ILE A 216 -6.35 -27.60 17.57
C ILE A 216 -5.41 -27.77 18.74
N ALA A 217 -4.66 -28.88 18.77
CA ALA A 217 -3.68 -29.17 19.80
C ALA A 217 -2.29 -29.37 19.20
N LYS A 218 -1.27 -29.20 20.05
CA LYS A 218 0.11 -29.52 19.68
C LYS A 218 0.23 -30.98 19.29
N GLY A 219 0.84 -31.25 18.14
CA GLY A 219 1.03 -32.60 17.59
C GLY A 219 -0.12 -33.12 16.72
N ASP A 220 -1.19 -32.32 16.55
CA ASP A 220 -2.25 -32.68 15.62
C ASP A 220 -1.75 -32.67 14.17
N LYS A 221 -2.28 -33.61 13.38
CA LYS A 221 -2.05 -33.66 11.94
C LYS A 221 -3.12 -32.85 11.24
N VAL A 222 -2.70 -31.76 10.60
CA VAL A 222 -3.57 -30.79 9.97
C VAL A 222 -3.38 -30.76 8.45
N LYS A 223 -4.43 -30.32 7.77
CA LYS A 223 -4.48 -30.09 6.33
C LYS A 223 -4.97 -28.69 6.05
N PHE A 224 -4.33 -28.00 5.13
CA PHE A 224 -4.78 -26.74 4.57
C PHE A 224 -5.66 -27.06 3.36
N ILE A 225 -6.93 -26.67 3.42
CA ILE A 225 -7.95 -27.18 2.48
C ILE A 225 -7.66 -26.72 1.05
N ASN A 226 -7.38 -25.42 0.85
CA ASN A 226 -7.20 -24.83 -0.48
C ASN A 226 -5.87 -25.24 -1.13
N THR A 227 -4.78 -25.26 -0.36
CA THR A 227 -3.47 -25.68 -0.87
C THR A 227 -3.31 -27.20 -0.92
N GLY A 228 -4.13 -27.93 -0.16
CA GLY A 228 -4.09 -29.39 -0.08
C GLY A 228 -2.90 -29.94 0.71
N MET A 229 -2.07 -29.07 1.30
CA MET A 229 -0.85 -29.45 2.00
C MET A 229 -1.14 -29.97 3.41
N GLU A 230 -0.35 -30.93 3.86
CA GLU A 230 -0.52 -31.61 5.16
C GLU A 230 0.72 -31.41 6.03
N TYR A 231 0.49 -31.09 7.30
CA TYR A 231 1.56 -30.78 8.27
C TYR A 231 1.24 -31.33 9.66
N ASP A 232 2.27 -31.42 10.49
CA ASP A 232 2.13 -31.62 11.92
C ASP A 232 2.11 -30.23 12.61
N ALA A 233 1.22 -30.03 13.57
CA ALA A 233 1.18 -28.84 14.41
C ALA A 233 2.27 -28.89 15.47
N ASP A 234 3.50 -28.51 15.13
CA ASP A 234 4.66 -28.61 16.04
C ASP A 234 4.46 -27.75 17.29
N GLU A 235 3.86 -26.59 17.12
CA GLU A 235 3.49 -25.67 18.19
C GLU A 235 2.20 -24.92 17.84
N VAL A 236 1.32 -24.78 18.81
CA VAL A 236 0.13 -23.94 18.75
C VAL A 236 0.07 -23.04 19.98
N GLY A 237 -0.57 -21.90 19.88
CA GLY A 237 -0.66 -20.99 21.01
C GLY A 237 -1.46 -19.74 20.70
N VAL A 238 -1.42 -18.79 21.62
CA VAL A 238 -2.10 -17.49 21.52
C VAL A 238 -1.08 -16.36 21.43
N LEU A 239 -1.50 -15.24 20.89
CA LEU A 239 -0.67 -14.06 20.71
C LEU A 239 -0.90 -13.09 21.87
N LYS A 240 0.10 -12.92 22.72
CA LYS A 240 0.23 -11.78 23.63
C LYS A 240 1.26 -10.83 23.03
N LEU A 241 2.02 -10.08 23.84
CA LEU A 241 3.19 -9.37 23.32
C LEU A 241 4.17 -10.34 22.64
N ASP A 242 4.35 -11.50 23.27
CA ASP A 242 5.08 -12.63 22.71
C ASP A 242 4.13 -13.78 22.40
N MET A 243 4.59 -14.69 21.55
CA MET A 243 3.89 -15.95 21.28
C MET A 243 3.88 -16.81 22.55
N MET A 244 2.67 -17.13 23.02
CA MET A 244 2.46 -17.97 24.22
C MET A 244 2.01 -19.36 23.82
N PRO A 245 2.89 -20.38 23.86
CA PRO A 245 2.52 -21.76 23.55
C PRO A 245 1.40 -22.27 24.46
N ARG A 246 0.51 -23.05 23.88
CA ARG A 246 -0.59 -23.75 24.56
C ARG A 246 -0.63 -25.21 24.13
N ASP A 247 -1.12 -26.08 24.98
CA ASP A 247 -1.36 -27.48 24.60
C ASP A 247 -2.52 -27.58 23.61
N ARG A 248 -3.51 -26.68 23.74
CA ARG A 248 -4.71 -26.63 22.89
C ARG A 248 -5.24 -25.20 22.78
N VAL A 249 -5.78 -24.88 21.60
CA VAL A 249 -6.51 -23.64 21.30
C VAL A 249 -7.92 -24.03 20.86
N ASN A 250 -8.94 -23.33 21.34
CA ASN A 250 -10.34 -23.73 21.23
C ASN A 250 -11.16 -22.81 20.32
N THR A 251 -12.38 -23.23 20.02
CA THR A 251 -13.37 -22.45 19.23
C THR A 251 -13.52 -21.04 19.79
N GLY A 252 -13.44 -20.05 18.90
CA GLY A 252 -13.54 -18.62 19.20
C GLY A 252 -12.20 -17.96 19.53
N ASP A 253 -11.15 -18.73 19.81
CA ASP A 253 -9.82 -18.16 20.08
C ASP A 253 -9.10 -17.74 18.79
N VAL A 254 -8.27 -16.70 18.96
CA VAL A 254 -7.28 -16.28 17.97
C VAL A 254 -5.92 -16.81 18.40
N GLY A 255 -5.21 -17.45 17.48
CA GLY A 255 -3.96 -18.11 17.79
C GLY A 255 -3.00 -18.22 16.62
N TYR A 256 -1.93 -18.98 16.84
CA TYR A 256 -0.92 -19.26 15.83
C TYR A 256 -0.58 -20.73 15.77
N ILE A 257 -0.08 -21.16 14.60
CA ILE A 257 0.50 -22.49 14.38
C ILE A 257 1.89 -22.36 13.76
N ILE A 258 2.79 -23.21 14.23
CA ILE A 258 4.11 -23.43 13.64
C ILE A 258 4.16 -24.88 13.18
N SER A 259 4.50 -25.10 11.92
CA SER A 259 4.49 -26.41 11.25
C SER A 259 5.71 -26.61 10.36
N GLY A 260 6.79 -25.84 10.58
CA GLY A 260 8.04 -25.95 9.82
C GLY A 260 7.94 -25.62 8.33
N ILE A 261 6.90 -24.91 7.90
CA ILE A 261 6.64 -24.54 6.51
C ILE A 261 7.68 -23.52 6.05
N LYS A 262 8.27 -23.72 4.86
CA LYS A 262 9.40 -22.89 4.38
C LYS A 262 9.06 -22.01 3.19
N THR A 263 7.96 -22.25 2.49
CA THR A 263 7.59 -21.52 1.27
C THR A 263 6.20 -20.90 1.39
N SER A 264 6.07 -19.64 0.97
CA SER A 264 4.80 -18.89 1.01
C SER A 264 3.69 -19.50 0.15
N LYS A 265 4.06 -20.28 -0.86
CA LYS A 265 3.08 -20.95 -1.73
C LYS A 265 2.28 -22.04 -1.02
N GLU A 266 2.79 -22.54 0.10
CA GLU A 266 2.18 -23.62 0.89
C GLU A 266 1.17 -23.09 1.93
N VAL A 267 1.25 -21.82 2.30
CA VAL A 267 0.33 -21.14 3.21
C VAL A 267 -0.28 -19.95 2.52
N LYS A 268 -1.56 -20.01 2.24
CA LYS A 268 -2.30 -18.86 1.70
C LYS A 268 -3.16 -18.26 2.79
N VAL A 269 -3.13 -16.95 2.92
CA VAL A 269 -4.08 -16.23 3.76
C VAL A 269 -5.49 -16.43 3.17
N GLY A 270 -6.48 -16.67 4.03
CA GLY A 270 -7.83 -17.07 3.63
C GLY A 270 -8.00 -18.58 3.48
N ASP A 271 -6.93 -19.39 3.67
CA ASP A 271 -7.08 -20.84 3.69
C ASP A 271 -7.66 -21.32 5.03
N THR A 272 -8.24 -22.50 5.01
CA THR A 272 -8.83 -23.14 6.18
C THR A 272 -7.98 -24.32 6.63
N ILE A 273 -7.59 -24.31 7.91
CA ILE A 273 -6.92 -25.44 8.55
C ILE A 273 -7.98 -26.41 9.07
N THR A 274 -7.81 -27.69 8.79
CA THR A 274 -8.64 -28.78 9.32
C THR A 274 -7.79 -29.98 9.74
N HIS A 275 -8.36 -30.94 10.50
CA HIS A 275 -7.68 -32.18 10.83
C HIS A 275 -7.68 -33.16 9.65
N ILE A 276 -6.58 -33.90 9.45
CA ILE A 276 -6.50 -34.98 8.45
C ILE A 276 -7.47 -36.10 8.75
N GLN A 277 -7.57 -36.49 10.04
CA GLN A 277 -8.38 -37.63 10.47
C GLN A 277 -9.88 -37.35 10.50
N ARG A 278 -10.27 -36.08 10.72
CA ARG A 278 -11.66 -35.64 10.79
C ARG A 278 -11.78 -34.31 10.05
N PRO A 279 -11.67 -34.32 8.70
CA PRO A 279 -11.67 -33.12 7.92
C PRO A 279 -13.06 -32.45 7.93
N ALA A 280 -13.07 -31.14 7.88
CA ALA A 280 -14.28 -30.38 7.59
C ALA A 280 -14.72 -30.63 6.14
N SER A 281 -16.02 -30.59 5.90
CA SER A 281 -16.60 -30.82 4.58
C SER A 281 -16.35 -29.69 3.60
N GLU A 282 -16.20 -28.46 4.11
CA GLU A 282 -16.07 -27.24 3.32
C GLU A 282 -15.02 -26.31 3.95
N ALA A 283 -14.32 -25.55 3.13
CA ALA A 283 -13.50 -24.44 3.58
C ALA A 283 -14.40 -23.31 4.05
N ILE A 284 -13.93 -22.53 5.03
CA ILE A 284 -14.57 -21.25 5.35
C ILE A 284 -14.45 -20.36 4.11
N ALA A 285 -15.48 -19.56 3.81
CA ALA A 285 -15.41 -18.60 2.74
C ALA A 285 -14.16 -17.72 2.95
N GLY A 286 -13.19 -17.92 2.09
CA GLY A 286 -11.88 -17.29 2.19
C GLY A 286 -11.88 -15.92 1.54
N PHE A 287 -10.75 -15.26 1.64
CA PHE A 287 -10.52 -13.97 1.02
C PHE A 287 -10.22 -14.14 -0.46
N GLU A 288 -10.61 -13.15 -1.26
CA GLU A 288 -10.21 -13.09 -2.66
C GLU A 288 -8.68 -12.88 -2.77
N GLU A 289 -8.10 -13.42 -3.83
CA GLU A 289 -6.68 -13.19 -4.14
C GLU A 289 -6.48 -11.71 -4.51
N VAL A 290 -5.55 -11.04 -3.82
CA VAL A 290 -5.25 -9.63 -4.08
C VAL A 290 -4.55 -9.49 -5.42
N LYS A 291 -5.09 -8.63 -6.27
CA LYS A 291 -4.44 -8.27 -7.53
C LYS A 291 -3.66 -6.98 -7.34
N PRO A 292 -2.37 -6.96 -7.69
CA PRO A 292 -1.60 -5.73 -7.71
C PRO A 292 -2.24 -4.69 -8.64
N MET A 293 -2.21 -3.44 -8.23
CA MET A 293 -2.75 -2.32 -9.02
C MET A 293 -1.65 -1.50 -9.69
N VAL A 294 -0.47 -1.48 -9.09
CA VAL A 294 0.68 -0.68 -9.54
C VAL A 294 1.85 -1.60 -9.82
N PHE A 295 2.52 -1.41 -10.93
CA PHE A 295 3.65 -2.23 -11.37
C PHE A 295 4.87 -1.37 -11.64
N ALA A 296 6.02 -1.76 -11.09
CA ALA A 296 7.31 -1.13 -11.38
C ALA A 296 8.41 -2.18 -11.56
N GLY A 297 9.39 -1.86 -12.38
CA GLY A 297 10.62 -2.64 -12.44
C GLY A 297 11.52 -2.29 -11.27
N VAL A 298 12.08 -3.28 -10.60
CA VAL A 298 13.02 -3.14 -9.48
C VAL A 298 14.33 -3.78 -9.91
N TYR A 299 15.39 -2.97 -9.94
CA TYR A 299 16.71 -3.39 -10.44
C TYR A 299 17.77 -3.13 -9.38
N PRO A 300 18.74 -4.02 -9.17
CA PRO A 300 19.86 -3.74 -8.29
C PRO A 300 20.75 -2.65 -8.91
N ILE A 301 21.46 -1.89 -8.09
CA ILE A 301 22.43 -0.89 -8.58
C ILE A 301 23.58 -1.60 -9.27
N ASP A 302 24.12 -2.65 -8.63
CA ASP A 302 25.14 -3.50 -9.19
C ASP A 302 24.51 -4.75 -9.79
N THR A 303 24.81 -5.05 -11.05
CA THR A 303 24.21 -6.19 -11.75
C THR A 303 24.58 -7.55 -11.15
N GLU A 304 25.67 -7.61 -10.38
CA GLU A 304 26.11 -8.80 -9.66
C GLU A 304 25.13 -9.16 -8.51
N ASP A 305 24.40 -8.19 -7.96
CA ASP A 305 23.48 -8.36 -6.83
C ASP A 305 22.10 -8.92 -7.26
N PHE A 306 21.93 -9.35 -8.51
CA PHE A 306 20.63 -9.83 -9.01
C PHE A 306 20.07 -11.03 -8.22
N GLU A 307 20.92 -12.00 -7.87
CA GLU A 307 20.47 -13.17 -7.09
C GLU A 307 20.18 -12.81 -5.63
N ASP A 308 20.92 -11.85 -5.06
CA ASP A 308 20.67 -11.36 -3.72
C ASP A 308 19.35 -10.54 -3.65
N LEU A 309 19.06 -9.77 -4.71
CA LEU A 309 17.76 -9.10 -4.86
C LEU A 309 16.62 -10.12 -4.96
N ARG A 310 16.79 -11.21 -5.73
CA ARG A 310 15.80 -12.30 -5.81
C ARG A 310 15.52 -12.86 -4.44
N ALA A 311 16.56 -13.26 -3.71
CA ALA A 311 16.45 -13.84 -2.37
C ALA A 311 15.78 -12.88 -1.38
N SER A 312 16.04 -11.57 -1.51
CA SER A 312 15.44 -10.52 -0.69
C SER A 312 13.94 -10.36 -0.98
N LEU A 313 13.56 -10.32 -2.27
CA LEU A 313 12.16 -10.26 -2.68
C LEU A 313 11.37 -11.51 -2.27
N GLU A 314 11.97 -12.71 -2.38
CA GLU A 314 11.38 -13.95 -1.89
C GLU A 314 11.09 -13.90 -0.40
N LYS A 315 12.03 -13.39 0.40
CA LYS A 315 11.85 -13.23 1.86
C LYS A 315 10.78 -12.19 2.19
N LEU A 316 10.74 -11.07 1.46
CA LEU A 316 9.68 -10.06 1.63
C LEU A 316 8.31 -10.64 1.29
N GLN A 317 8.19 -11.41 0.22
CA GLN A 317 6.94 -12.06 -0.19
C GLN A 317 6.42 -13.08 0.86
N LEU A 318 7.32 -13.68 1.66
CA LEU A 318 6.91 -14.54 2.76
C LEU A 318 6.14 -13.78 3.86
N ASN A 319 6.46 -12.50 4.02
CA ASN A 319 5.83 -11.62 5.01
C ASN A 319 4.74 -10.73 4.41
N ASP A 320 4.67 -10.65 3.10
CA ASP A 320 3.75 -9.78 2.36
C ASP A 320 3.21 -10.51 1.13
N ALA A 321 2.09 -11.19 1.31
CA ALA A 321 1.47 -11.99 0.26
C ALA A 321 0.94 -11.16 -0.92
N SER A 322 0.83 -9.84 -0.77
CA SER A 322 0.37 -8.93 -1.83
C SER A 322 1.48 -8.57 -2.82
N LEU A 323 2.76 -8.71 -2.42
CA LEU A 323 3.90 -8.48 -3.29
C LEU A 323 4.01 -9.61 -4.32
N THR A 324 3.94 -9.25 -5.60
CA THR A 324 4.22 -10.18 -6.71
C THR A 324 5.45 -9.72 -7.46
N PHE A 325 6.25 -10.67 -7.97
CA PHE A 325 7.39 -10.33 -8.81
C PHE A 325 7.70 -11.41 -9.85
N THR A 326 8.15 -10.97 -11.00
CA THR A 326 8.61 -11.82 -12.12
C THR A 326 9.93 -11.29 -12.67
N PRO A 327 10.84 -12.16 -13.12
CA PRO A 327 12.09 -11.70 -13.73
C PRO A 327 11.84 -10.80 -14.95
N GLU A 328 12.60 -9.73 -15.04
CA GLU A 328 12.54 -8.77 -16.14
C GLU A 328 13.96 -8.35 -16.54
N SER A 329 14.13 -7.93 -17.78
CA SER A 329 15.39 -7.34 -18.25
C SER A 329 15.13 -5.99 -18.91
N SER A 330 16.00 -5.03 -18.63
CA SER A 330 16.02 -3.70 -19.22
C SER A 330 17.32 -3.52 -20.01
N ALA A 331 17.24 -2.94 -21.20
CA ALA A 331 18.44 -2.60 -21.97
C ALA A 331 19.31 -1.56 -21.26
N ALA A 332 18.71 -0.69 -20.44
CA ALA A 332 19.40 0.35 -19.70
C ALA A 332 19.91 -0.09 -18.32
N LEU A 333 19.16 -0.97 -17.60
CA LEU A 333 19.40 -1.32 -16.20
C LEU A 333 19.87 -2.79 -15.99
N GLY A 334 19.87 -3.60 -17.04
CA GLY A 334 20.24 -5.02 -16.94
C GLY A 334 19.11 -5.91 -16.42
N PHE A 335 19.46 -6.91 -15.60
CA PHE A 335 18.51 -7.87 -15.05
C PHE A 335 17.89 -7.34 -13.74
N GLY A 336 16.59 -7.53 -13.58
CA GLY A 336 15.81 -7.13 -12.41
C GLY A 336 14.48 -7.89 -12.34
N PHE A 337 13.52 -7.30 -11.66
CA PHE A 337 12.20 -7.89 -11.46
C PHE A 337 11.11 -6.88 -11.75
N ARG A 338 10.06 -7.30 -12.46
CA ARG A 338 8.79 -6.59 -12.52
C ARG A 338 8.01 -6.94 -11.26
N CYS A 339 7.83 -5.97 -10.37
CA CYS A 339 7.09 -6.11 -9.13
C CYS A 339 5.71 -5.50 -9.26
N GLY A 340 4.72 -6.16 -8.65
CA GLY A 340 3.36 -5.66 -8.50
C GLY A 340 3.10 -5.28 -7.05
N PHE A 341 2.46 -4.13 -6.85
CA PHE A 341 2.20 -3.48 -5.57
C PHE A 341 0.72 -3.11 -5.45
N LEU A 342 0.23 -2.96 -4.23
CA LEU A 342 -1.13 -2.49 -3.95
C LEU A 342 -1.33 -1.01 -4.32
N GLY A 343 -0.29 -0.20 -4.12
CA GLY A 343 -0.28 1.23 -4.41
C GLY A 343 1.13 1.80 -4.32
N LEU A 344 1.24 3.14 -4.37
CA LEU A 344 2.54 3.80 -4.28
C LEU A 344 3.18 3.70 -2.91
N LEU A 345 2.41 3.87 -1.84
CA LEU A 345 2.93 3.76 -0.49
C LEU A 345 3.48 2.36 -0.23
N HIS A 346 2.77 1.33 -0.71
CA HIS A 346 3.26 -0.05 -0.64
C HIS A 346 4.59 -0.21 -1.39
N MET A 347 4.73 0.35 -2.60
CA MET A 347 5.98 0.33 -3.36
C MET A 347 7.13 1.01 -2.59
N GLU A 348 6.88 2.19 -2.00
CA GLU A 348 7.89 2.90 -1.20
C GLU A 348 8.32 2.11 0.02
N ILE A 349 7.38 1.48 0.71
CA ILE A 349 7.64 0.64 1.89
C ILE A 349 8.51 -0.57 1.50
N ILE A 350 8.18 -1.27 0.43
CA ILE A 350 8.98 -2.40 -0.06
C ILE A 350 10.40 -1.94 -0.42
N GLN A 351 10.54 -0.78 -1.06
CA GLN A 351 11.85 -0.22 -1.40
C GLN A 351 12.68 0.11 -0.14
N GLU A 352 12.06 0.74 0.86
CA GLU A 352 12.75 1.04 2.13
C GLU A 352 13.10 -0.23 2.92
N ARG A 353 12.24 -1.26 2.87
CA ARG A 353 12.53 -2.55 3.50
C ARG A 353 13.68 -3.28 2.81
N LEU A 354 13.77 -3.23 1.47
CA LEU A 354 14.93 -3.77 0.75
C LEU A 354 16.23 -3.11 1.19
N ASP A 355 16.22 -1.79 1.36
CA ASP A 355 17.41 -1.04 1.83
C ASP A 355 17.75 -1.38 3.29
N ARG A 356 16.78 -1.27 4.21
CA ARG A 356 17.02 -1.37 5.67
C ARG A 356 17.20 -2.81 6.16
N GLU A 357 16.37 -3.75 5.70
CA GLU A 357 16.38 -5.14 6.18
C GLU A 357 17.41 -6.01 5.46
N PHE A 358 17.67 -5.71 4.18
CA PHE A 358 18.55 -6.54 3.32
C PHE A 358 19.77 -5.80 2.81
N ASN A 359 19.95 -4.51 3.14
CA ASN A 359 21.03 -3.64 2.64
C ASN A 359 21.11 -3.67 1.10
N MET A 360 19.92 -3.77 0.46
CA MET A 360 19.77 -3.89 -0.99
C MET A 360 19.30 -2.56 -1.58
N ASN A 361 20.21 -1.80 -2.15
CA ASN A 361 19.90 -0.56 -2.84
C ASN A 361 19.39 -0.86 -4.26
N VAL A 362 18.19 -0.37 -4.56
CA VAL A 362 17.52 -0.67 -5.84
C VAL A 362 17.16 0.59 -6.62
N ILE A 363 17.04 0.44 -7.93
CA ILE A 363 16.46 1.43 -8.84
C ILE A 363 15.06 0.97 -9.19
N THR A 364 14.06 1.81 -8.93
CA THR A 364 12.68 1.57 -9.35
C THR A 364 12.37 2.36 -10.62
N THR A 365 11.68 1.73 -11.57
CA THR A 365 11.21 2.40 -12.78
C THR A 365 9.94 3.20 -12.50
N VAL A 366 9.49 4.00 -13.47
CA VAL A 366 8.20 4.69 -13.39
C VAL A 366 7.08 3.67 -13.16
N PRO A 367 6.24 3.86 -12.12
CA PRO A 367 5.13 2.97 -11.87
C PRO A 367 4.10 3.06 -13.01
N ASN A 368 3.57 1.92 -13.37
CA ASN A 368 2.52 1.77 -14.37
C ASN A 368 1.37 0.96 -13.78
N VAL A 369 0.20 1.10 -14.38
CA VAL A 369 -0.96 0.28 -14.06
C VAL A 369 -1.11 -0.87 -15.06
N SER A 370 -2.02 -1.79 -14.80
CA SER A 370 -2.37 -2.86 -15.75
C SER A 370 -3.29 -2.30 -16.84
N TYR A 371 -2.98 -2.57 -18.10
CA TYR A 371 -3.79 -2.22 -19.27
C TYR A 371 -4.24 -3.46 -20.00
N LEU A 372 -5.47 -3.45 -20.53
CA LEU A 372 -5.97 -4.51 -21.40
C LEU A 372 -5.82 -4.06 -22.85
N VAL A 373 -4.98 -4.75 -23.59
CA VAL A 373 -4.70 -4.46 -25.01
C VAL A 373 -5.48 -5.45 -25.87
N TYR A 374 -6.38 -4.93 -26.69
CA TYR A 374 -7.18 -5.71 -27.63
C TYR A 374 -6.52 -5.68 -29.00
N ASP A 375 -6.30 -6.85 -29.57
CA ASP A 375 -5.80 -6.97 -30.94
C ASP A 375 -6.94 -7.01 -31.97
N LYS A 376 -6.62 -6.69 -33.22
CA LYS A 376 -7.60 -6.73 -34.33
C LYS A 376 -8.16 -8.12 -34.64
N LYS A 377 -7.65 -9.17 -34.00
CA LYS A 377 -8.12 -10.55 -34.15
C LYS A 377 -9.04 -10.98 -33.00
N GLY A 378 -9.26 -10.09 -32.03
CA GLY A 378 -10.11 -10.33 -30.85
C GLY A 378 -9.39 -10.97 -29.66
N GLY A 379 -8.04 -11.05 -29.72
CA GLY A 379 -7.22 -11.43 -28.56
C GLY A 379 -7.12 -10.29 -27.55
N VAL A 380 -7.02 -10.63 -26.26
CA VAL A 380 -6.81 -9.67 -25.16
C VAL A 380 -5.51 -10.04 -24.46
N THR A 381 -4.64 -9.06 -24.30
CA THR A 381 -3.36 -9.20 -23.59
C THR A 381 -3.29 -8.17 -22.48
N GLU A 382 -3.00 -8.62 -21.26
CA GLU A 382 -2.73 -7.74 -20.14
C GLU A 382 -1.28 -7.25 -20.18
N VAL A 383 -1.09 -5.92 -20.15
CA VAL A 383 0.23 -5.28 -20.28
C VAL A 383 0.49 -4.40 -19.06
N HIS A 384 1.55 -4.72 -18.31
CA HIS A 384 2.01 -3.96 -17.14
C HIS A 384 3.25 -3.12 -17.43
N ASN A 385 3.94 -3.42 -18.54
CA ASN A 385 5.17 -2.75 -18.94
C ASN A 385 5.00 -2.14 -20.32
N PRO A 386 5.26 -0.82 -20.50
CA PRO A 386 5.19 -0.16 -21.81
C PRO A 386 6.06 -0.84 -22.88
N SER A 387 7.15 -1.51 -22.50
CA SER A 387 8.02 -2.26 -23.42
C SER A 387 7.36 -3.53 -23.98
N GLY A 388 6.36 -4.08 -23.27
CA GLY A 388 5.56 -5.24 -23.70
C GLY A 388 4.39 -4.88 -24.62
N LEU A 389 4.20 -3.60 -24.98
CA LEU A 389 3.10 -3.19 -25.83
C LEU A 389 3.31 -3.75 -27.25
N PRO A 390 2.30 -4.43 -27.83
CA PRO A 390 2.35 -4.91 -29.22
C PRO A 390 2.55 -3.76 -30.22
N ASP A 391 2.90 -4.13 -31.47
CA ASP A 391 2.99 -3.16 -32.54
C ASP A 391 1.67 -2.37 -32.67
N PRO A 392 1.70 -1.02 -32.71
CA PRO A 392 0.50 -0.19 -32.84
C PRO A 392 -0.42 -0.58 -34.01
N MET A 393 0.14 -1.18 -35.07
CA MET A 393 -0.66 -1.66 -36.22
C MET A 393 -1.54 -2.87 -35.88
N GLN A 394 -1.19 -3.64 -34.86
CA GLN A 394 -1.92 -4.84 -34.42
C GLN A 394 -2.97 -4.50 -33.37
N ILE A 395 -2.85 -3.36 -32.70
CA ILE A 395 -3.77 -2.92 -31.65
C ILE A 395 -5.06 -2.39 -32.26
N ASP A 396 -6.20 -2.84 -31.74
CA ASP A 396 -7.53 -2.28 -32.03
C ASP A 396 -7.80 -1.11 -31.04
N HIS A 397 -7.80 -1.40 -29.75
CA HIS A 397 -7.92 -0.40 -28.70
C HIS A 397 -7.21 -0.87 -27.42
N ILE A 398 -7.05 0.05 -26.48
CA ILE A 398 -6.47 -0.21 -25.15
C ILE A 398 -7.46 0.27 -24.12
N ASP A 399 -7.79 -0.60 -23.16
CA ASP A 399 -8.58 -0.25 -22.01
C ASP A 399 -7.67 0.08 -20.82
N GLU A 400 -7.97 1.17 -20.15
CA GLU A 400 -7.31 1.58 -18.90
C GLU A 400 -8.21 1.32 -17.69
N PRO A 401 -7.63 0.96 -16.53
CA PRO A 401 -8.40 0.76 -15.31
C PRO A 401 -8.91 2.08 -14.75
N TYR A 402 -10.17 2.11 -14.38
CA TYR A 402 -10.83 3.20 -13.68
C TYR A 402 -11.06 2.83 -12.21
N ILE A 403 -11.01 3.82 -11.37
CA ILE A 403 -11.38 3.74 -9.97
C ILE A 403 -12.62 4.57 -9.69
N ARG A 404 -13.41 4.15 -8.71
CA ARG A 404 -14.39 4.98 -8.05
C ARG A 404 -13.72 5.62 -6.84
N ALA A 405 -13.51 6.94 -6.92
CA ALA A 405 -12.89 7.73 -5.88
C ALA A 405 -13.94 8.44 -5.02
N THR A 406 -13.72 8.43 -3.71
CA THR A 406 -14.51 9.15 -2.71
C THR A 406 -13.62 10.20 -2.07
N ILE A 407 -14.01 11.48 -2.16
CA ILE A 407 -13.28 12.61 -1.59
C ILE A 407 -14.19 13.30 -0.57
N ILE A 408 -13.77 13.37 0.68
CA ILE A 408 -14.46 14.15 1.71
C ILE A 408 -13.65 15.40 2.01
N THR A 409 -14.31 16.55 1.99
CA THR A 409 -13.66 17.84 2.18
C THR A 409 -14.62 18.88 2.76
N ASP A 410 -14.09 20.04 3.12
CA ASP A 410 -14.90 21.23 3.41
C ASP A 410 -15.40 21.87 2.11
N THR A 411 -16.60 22.46 2.17
CA THR A 411 -17.26 23.12 1.01
C THR A 411 -16.40 24.20 0.37
N ALA A 412 -15.49 24.84 1.13
CA ALA A 412 -14.58 25.87 0.62
C ALA A 412 -13.60 25.32 -0.44
N TYR A 413 -13.31 24.01 -0.44
CA TYR A 413 -12.34 23.39 -1.34
C TYR A 413 -12.96 22.65 -2.53
N ILE A 414 -14.29 22.63 -2.67
CA ILE A 414 -14.98 21.94 -3.78
C ILE A 414 -14.42 22.38 -5.13
N GLY A 415 -14.34 23.71 -5.39
CA GLY A 415 -13.91 24.24 -6.67
C GLY A 415 -12.50 23.79 -7.08
N PRO A 416 -11.46 23.99 -6.26
CA PRO A 416 -10.12 23.48 -6.53
C PRO A 416 -10.04 21.96 -6.74
N ILE A 417 -10.77 21.19 -5.95
CA ILE A 417 -10.80 19.71 -6.06
C ILE A 417 -11.48 19.27 -7.35
N MET A 418 -12.61 19.90 -7.71
CA MET A 418 -13.28 19.66 -8.99
C MET A 418 -12.34 19.90 -10.17
N THR A 419 -11.59 21.01 -10.14
CA THR A 419 -10.62 21.33 -11.19
C THR A 419 -9.53 20.27 -11.27
N LEU A 420 -8.94 19.87 -10.12
CA LEU A 420 -7.91 18.82 -10.08
C LEU A 420 -8.42 17.50 -10.66
N CYS A 421 -9.62 17.07 -10.28
CA CYS A 421 -10.19 15.81 -10.76
C CYS A 421 -10.50 15.86 -12.27
N LEU A 422 -11.01 16.98 -12.78
CA LEU A 422 -11.29 17.18 -14.21
C LEU A 422 -9.99 17.22 -15.03
N ASP A 423 -8.93 17.87 -14.54
CA ASP A 423 -7.60 17.88 -15.17
C ASP A 423 -7.00 16.46 -15.26
N LYS A 424 -7.36 15.59 -14.33
CA LYS A 424 -7.01 14.16 -14.30
C LYS A 424 -8.03 13.28 -15.05
N ARG A 425 -8.80 13.85 -15.96
CA ARG A 425 -9.82 13.17 -16.79
C ARG A 425 -10.94 12.50 -15.98
N GLY A 426 -11.18 13.00 -14.76
CA GLY A 426 -12.21 12.47 -13.87
C GLY A 426 -13.62 12.78 -14.35
N ILE A 427 -14.53 11.88 -14.09
CA ILE A 427 -15.96 12.00 -14.37
C ILE A 427 -16.67 12.13 -13.03
N LEU A 428 -17.31 13.28 -12.78
CA LEU A 428 -18.12 13.48 -11.57
C LEU A 428 -19.34 12.56 -11.63
N ILE A 429 -19.53 11.77 -10.57
CA ILE A 429 -20.66 10.86 -10.42
C ILE A 429 -21.76 11.52 -9.58
N LYS A 430 -21.42 11.95 -8.37
CA LYS A 430 -22.34 12.62 -7.46
C LYS A 430 -21.58 13.47 -6.43
N GLN A 431 -22.32 14.36 -5.79
CA GLN A 431 -21.85 15.16 -4.66
C GLN A 431 -22.95 15.17 -3.61
N GLU A 432 -22.59 14.86 -2.37
CA GLU A 432 -23.51 14.77 -1.24
C GLU A 432 -22.99 15.59 -0.07
N TYR A 433 -23.88 16.30 0.62
CA TYR A 433 -23.53 17.03 1.85
C TYR A 433 -23.79 16.13 3.05
N ILE A 434 -22.75 15.89 3.86
CA ILE A 434 -22.84 14.98 5.01
C ILE A 434 -23.46 15.74 6.19
N SER A 435 -22.80 16.81 6.66
CA SER A 435 -23.30 17.68 7.72
C SER A 435 -22.50 18.99 7.77
N GLY A 436 -23.11 20.10 8.18
CA GLY A 436 -22.45 21.39 8.29
C GLY A 436 -21.77 21.82 6.99
N ASN A 437 -20.46 22.02 7.01
CA ASN A 437 -19.65 22.41 5.85
C ASN A 437 -18.95 21.23 5.15
N ARG A 438 -19.28 19.97 5.49
CA ARG A 438 -18.66 18.79 4.92
C ARG A 438 -19.41 18.26 3.70
N VAL A 439 -18.65 17.94 2.65
CA VAL A 439 -19.15 17.41 1.39
C VAL A 439 -18.37 16.16 1.00
N GLU A 440 -19.09 15.19 0.49
CA GLU A 440 -18.58 13.97 -0.12
C GLU A 440 -18.76 14.04 -1.63
N ILE A 441 -17.67 13.83 -2.38
CA ILE A 441 -17.62 13.96 -3.82
C ILE A 441 -17.14 12.64 -4.41
N TYR A 442 -17.90 12.08 -5.33
CA TYR A 442 -17.59 10.83 -6.01
C TYR A 442 -17.16 11.08 -7.44
N PHE A 443 -16.00 10.54 -7.80
CA PHE A 443 -15.45 10.60 -9.13
C PHE A 443 -15.09 9.22 -9.66
N ASP A 444 -15.31 8.99 -10.95
CA ASP A 444 -14.58 7.96 -11.68
C ASP A 444 -13.31 8.58 -12.25
N LEU A 445 -12.16 8.03 -11.90
CA LEU A 445 -10.84 8.52 -12.29
C LEU A 445 -10.02 7.39 -12.94
N PRO A 446 -9.27 7.66 -14.02
CA PRO A 446 -8.31 6.69 -14.52
C PRO A 446 -7.20 6.45 -13.47
N LEU A 447 -6.95 5.20 -13.12
CA LEU A 447 -5.95 4.85 -12.10
C LEU A 447 -4.56 5.39 -12.44
N GLY A 448 -4.15 5.34 -13.71
CA GLY A 448 -2.86 5.84 -14.16
C GLY A 448 -2.63 7.35 -13.94
N GLU A 449 -3.69 8.15 -13.85
CA GLU A 449 -3.58 9.59 -13.61
C GLU A 449 -3.44 9.95 -12.13
N ILE A 450 -3.78 9.03 -11.22
CA ILE A 450 -3.73 9.30 -9.78
C ILE A 450 -2.47 8.73 -9.10
N VAL A 451 -1.85 7.71 -9.72
CA VAL A 451 -0.74 6.97 -9.11
C VAL A 451 0.45 7.86 -8.77
N ILE A 452 0.74 8.93 -9.50
CA ILE A 452 2.02 9.65 -9.34
C ILE A 452 1.92 10.84 -8.36
N ASP A 453 0.99 11.77 -8.52
CA ASP A 453 1.03 13.06 -7.81
C ASP A 453 -0.33 13.55 -7.27
N PHE A 454 -1.37 12.77 -7.50
CA PHE A 454 -2.74 13.21 -7.20
C PHE A 454 -2.97 13.47 -5.70
N TYR A 455 -2.53 12.55 -4.83
CA TYR A 455 -2.76 12.65 -3.40
C TYR A 455 -2.05 13.87 -2.77
N ASP A 456 -0.80 14.11 -3.16
CA ASP A 456 -0.04 15.26 -2.68
C ASP A 456 -0.66 16.58 -3.15
N LYS A 457 -1.11 16.64 -4.40
CA LYS A 457 -1.85 17.79 -4.93
C LYS A 457 -3.17 18.00 -4.21
N LEU A 458 -3.93 16.92 -3.98
CA LEU A 458 -5.20 16.99 -3.26
C LEU A 458 -5.01 17.55 -1.85
N LYS A 459 -4.01 17.03 -1.12
CA LYS A 459 -3.65 17.56 0.22
C LYS A 459 -3.23 19.03 0.16
N SER A 460 -2.40 19.39 -0.80
CA SER A 460 -1.91 20.77 -0.95
C SER A 460 -3.03 21.78 -1.21
N ILE A 461 -3.91 21.51 -2.18
CA ILE A 461 -5.01 22.43 -2.54
C ILE A 461 -6.09 22.54 -1.47
N SER A 462 -6.27 21.48 -0.69
CA SER A 462 -7.22 21.44 0.42
C SER A 462 -6.61 21.81 1.77
N ARG A 463 -5.34 22.18 1.82
CA ARG A 463 -4.58 22.46 3.05
C ARG A 463 -4.66 21.32 4.07
N GLY A 464 -4.73 20.07 3.58
CA GLY A 464 -4.85 18.87 4.41
C GLY A 464 -6.29 18.52 4.83
N TYR A 465 -7.29 19.31 4.45
CA TYR A 465 -8.70 19.06 4.83
C TYR A 465 -9.42 18.05 3.94
N ALA A 466 -8.85 17.64 2.81
CA ALA A 466 -9.43 16.60 1.98
C ALA A 466 -8.87 15.23 2.34
N SER A 467 -9.75 14.27 2.55
CA SER A 467 -9.44 12.85 2.59
C SER A 467 -9.84 12.18 1.28
N PHE A 468 -9.15 11.11 0.95
CA PHE A 468 -9.29 10.41 -0.31
C PHE A 468 -9.27 8.91 -0.08
N ASP A 469 -10.23 8.22 -0.67
CA ASP A 469 -10.29 6.78 -0.73
C ASP A 469 -10.77 6.32 -2.10
N TYR A 470 -10.47 5.08 -2.52
CA TYR A 470 -10.88 4.57 -3.81
C TYR A 470 -10.94 3.05 -3.85
N HIS A 471 -11.72 2.53 -4.79
CA HIS A 471 -11.72 1.12 -5.16
C HIS A 471 -11.72 0.98 -6.69
N LEU A 472 -11.20 -0.15 -7.18
CA LEU A 472 -11.24 -0.48 -8.61
C LEU A 472 -12.69 -0.58 -9.07
N SER A 473 -12.98 0.00 -10.23
CA SER A 473 -14.29 -0.03 -10.87
C SER A 473 -14.24 -0.95 -12.10
N ASP A 474 -14.02 -0.39 -13.25
CA ASP A 474 -14.05 -1.08 -14.54
C ASP A 474 -12.85 -0.70 -15.42
N PHE A 475 -12.72 -1.38 -16.55
CA PHE A 475 -11.79 -1.00 -17.60
C PHE A 475 -12.55 -0.28 -18.70
N ARG A 476 -11.99 0.82 -19.22
CA ARG A 476 -12.64 1.65 -20.26
C ARG A 476 -11.67 1.95 -21.41
N PRO A 477 -12.17 1.91 -22.66
CA PRO A 477 -11.35 2.28 -23.82
C PRO A 477 -10.78 3.69 -23.71
N SER A 478 -9.49 3.83 -24.00
CA SER A 478 -8.79 5.10 -23.91
C SER A 478 -7.77 5.30 -25.02
N LYS A 479 -7.52 6.55 -25.38
CA LYS A 479 -6.52 6.94 -26.39
C LYS A 479 -5.12 7.00 -25.77
N LEU A 480 -4.58 5.85 -25.41
CA LEU A 480 -3.26 5.74 -24.80
C LEU A 480 -2.17 5.67 -25.87
N VAL A 481 -1.03 6.28 -25.56
CA VAL A 481 0.17 6.23 -26.38
C VAL A 481 1.39 5.89 -25.52
N LYS A 482 2.32 5.15 -26.11
CA LYS A 482 3.62 4.90 -25.51
C LYS A 482 4.50 6.14 -25.68
N LEU A 483 4.96 6.68 -24.56
CA LEU A 483 5.92 7.78 -24.50
C LEU A 483 7.28 7.20 -24.17
N ASP A 484 8.22 7.34 -25.09
CA ASP A 484 9.60 6.91 -24.90
C ASP A 484 10.49 8.13 -24.63
N ILE A 485 11.43 7.97 -23.69
CA ILE A 485 12.50 8.94 -23.43
C ILE A 485 13.77 8.43 -24.11
N LEU A 486 14.35 9.29 -24.96
CA LEU A 486 15.59 8.98 -25.66
C LEU A 486 16.72 9.87 -25.13
N LEU A 487 17.86 9.27 -24.85
CA LEU A 487 19.11 9.95 -24.55
C LEU A 487 20.08 9.79 -25.71
N ASN A 488 20.44 10.89 -26.32
CA ASN A 488 21.26 10.91 -27.54
C ASN A 488 20.71 10.07 -28.72
N GLY A 489 19.41 9.84 -28.74
CA GLY A 489 18.71 9.04 -29.76
C GLY A 489 18.48 7.59 -29.36
N GLU A 490 19.07 7.13 -28.26
CA GLU A 490 18.86 5.78 -27.73
C GLU A 490 17.70 5.77 -26.73
N PRO A 491 16.72 4.88 -26.84
CA PRO A 491 15.60 4.79 -25.92
C PRO A 491 16.05 4.24 -24.56
N VAL A 492 15.51 4.83 -23.49
CA VAL A 492 15.68 4.37 -22.11
C VAL A 492 14.36 3.72 -21.69
N ASP A 493 14.27 2.42 -21.81
CA ASP A 493 13.07 1.63 -21.54
C ASP A 493 12.53 1.80 -20.12
N ALA A 494 13.42 1.95 -19.14
CA ALA A 494 13.06 2.21 -17.74
C ALA A 494 12.32 3.54 -17.49
N LEU A 495 12.39 4.48 -18.45
CA LEU A 495 11.69 5.78 -18.41
C LEU A 495 10.48 5.82 -19.36
N SER A 496 10.19 4.73 -20.06
CA SER A 496 9.02 4.62 -20.93
C SER A 496 7.74 4.51 -20.10
N THR A 497 6.67 5.16 -20.54
CA THR A 497 5.36 5.12 -19.87
C THR A 497 4.22 5.12 -20.88
N LEU A 498 3.06 4.61 -20.47
CA LEU A 498 1.80 4.79 -21.19
C LEU A 498 1.07 6.01 -20.63
N THR A 499 0.65 6.91 -21.51
CA THR A 499 -0.06 8.13 -21.13
C THR A 499 -1.18 8.44 -22.13
N HIS A 500 -2.18 9.18 -21.68
CA HIS A 500 -3.23 9.64 -22.59
C HIS A 500 -2.67 10.59 -23.64
N PHE A 501 -3.13 10.46 -24.89
CA PHE A 501 -2.63 11.23 -26.03
C PHE A 501 -2.62 12.74 -25.76
N ASP A 502 -3.69 13.28 -25.19
CA ASP A 502 -3.82 14.73 -24.93
C ASP A 502 -2.81 15.21 -23.87
N ASN A 503 -2.43 14.37 -22.92
CA ASN A 503 -1.48 14.68 -21.85
C ASN A 503 -0.02 14.40 -22.25
N SER A 504 0.22 13.69 -23.35
CA SER A 504 1.54 13.20 -23.75
C SER A 504 2.58 14.31 -23.97
N VAL A 505 2.18 15.42 -24.60
CA VAL A 505 3.10 16.54 -24.88
C VAL A 505 3.50 17.31 -23.63
N PRO A 506 2.56 17.78 -22.76
CA PRO A 506 2.92 18.46 -21.51
C PRO A 506 3.70 17.55 -20.57
N PHE A 507 3.34 16.28 -20.47
CA PHE A 507 4.04 15.30 -19.63
C PHE A 507 5.46 15.04 -20.13
N GLY A 508 5.64 14.76 -21.43
CA GLY A 508 6.95 14.56 -22.05
C GLY A 508 7.88 15.76 -21.92
N ARG A 509 7.33 16.99 -21.97
CA ARG A 509 8.11 18.22 -21.76
C ARG A 509 8.62 18.31 -20.32
N ARG A 510 7.75 18.13 -19.33
CA ARG A 510 8.13 18.15 -17.91
C ARG A 510 9.17 17.08 -17.59
N MET A 511 9.03 15.88 -18.13
CA MET A 511 10.04 14.82 -17.99
C MET A 511 11.40 15.25 -18.54
N CYS A 512 11.45 15.82 -19.75
CA CYS A 512 12.70 16.28 -20.35
C CYS A 512 13.35 17.41 -19.54
N GLU A 513 12.57 18.35 -19.03
CA GLU A 513 13.03 19.46 -18.18
C GLU A 513 13.62 18.93 -16.86
N LYS A 514 12.91 18.02 -16.18
CA LYS A 514 13.37 17.43 -14.92
C LYS A 514 14.64 16.58 -15.10
N LEU A 515 14.69 15.76 -16.13
CA LEU A 515 15.89 14.98 -16.46
C LEU A 515 17.10 15.86 -16.78
N LYS A 516 16.89 17.01 -17.45
CA LYS A 516 17.96 17.99 -17.71
C LYS A 516 18.57 18.58 -16.44
N GLU A 517 17.77 18.79 -15.39
CA GLU A 517 18.25 19.29 -14.10
C GLU A 517 19.11 18.24 -13.36
N LEU A 518 18.75 16.98 -13.49
CA LEU A 518 19.30 15.86 -12.70
C LEU A 518 20.47 15.16 -13.35
N ILE A 519 20.48 15.08 -14.69
CA ILE A 519 21.58 14.45 -15.42
C ILE A 519 22.81 15.36 -15.36
N PRO A 520 23.95 14.89 -14.80
CA PRO A 520 25.15 15.71 -14.66
C PRO A 520 25.73 16.02 -16.05
N ARG A 521 26.35 17.22 -16.16
CA ARG A 521 27.06 17.62 -17.38
C ARG A 521 28.24 16.69 -17.60
N GLN A 522 28.31 16.13 -18.80
CA GLN A 522 29.39 15.29 -19.26
C GLN A 522 30.31 16.02 -20.25
N GLN A 523 31.31 15.33 -20.80
CA GLN A 523 32.26 15.88 -21.78
C GLN A 523 31.62 16.18 -23.15
N PHE A 524 30.38 15.72 -23.38
CA PHE A 524 29.60 15.91 -24.62
C PHE A 524 28.19 16.40 -24.28
N ASP A 525 27.51 16.97 -25.27
CA ASP A 525 26.12 17.39 -25.10
C ASP A 525 25.19 16.15 -25.10
N ILE A 526 24.29 16.10 -24.10
CA ILE A 526 23.29 15.04 -23.99
C ILE A 526 21.96 15.60 -24.48
N ALA A 527 21.43 15.04 -25.57
CA ALA A 527 20.08 15.34 -26.03
C ALA A 527 19.08 14.44 -25.29
N ILE A 528 18.15 15.05 -24.59
CA ILE A 528 17.04 14.40 -23.93
C ILE A 528 15.80 14.65 -24.80
N GLN A 529 15.12 13.60 -25.22
CA GLN A 529 13.98 13.72 -26.15
C GLN A 529 12.84 12.85 -25.65
N ALA A 530 11.63 13.36 -25.71
CA ALA A 530 10.41 12.57 -25.52
C ALA A 530 9.80 12.30 -26.89
N ALA A 531 9.45 11.05 -27.17
CA ALA A 531 8.95 10.62 -28.47
C ALA A 531 7.72 9.70 -28.34
N ILE A 532 6.83 9.79 -29.33
CA ILE A 532 5.72 8.86 -29.55
C ILE A 532 6.01 8.14 -30.87
N GLY A 533 6.40 6.88 -30.80
CA GLY A 533 6.94 6.18 -31.96
C GLY A 533 8.14 6.93 -32.57
N ALA A 534 8.07 7.26 -33.85
CA ALA A 534 9.12 8.02 -34.52
C ALA A 534 9.06 9.54 -34.33
N LYS A 535 7.97 10.08 -33.74
CA LYS A 535 7.75 11.51 -33.62
C LYS A 535 8.28 12.04 -32.30
N ILE A 536 9.29 12.93 -32.34
CA ILE A 536 9.78 13.67 -31.18
C ILE A 536 8.77 14.79 -30.85
N ILE A 537 8.27 14.81 -29.59
CA ILE A 537 7.28 15.77 -29.11
C ILE A 537 7.87 16.81 -28.16
N ALA A 538 9.00 16.49 -27.49
CA ALA A 538 9.73 17.44 -26.65
C ALA A 538 11.23 17.16 -26.73
N ARG A 539 12.04 18.18 -26.49
CA ARG A 539 13.50 18.06 -26.51
C ARG A 539 14.14 19.07 -25.58
N GLU A 540 15.09 18.57 -24.77
CA GLU A 540 16.00 19.36 -23.95
C GLU A 540 17.45 18.95 -24.20
N THR A 541 18.41 19.75 -23.74
CA THR A 541 19.84 19.44 -23.92
C THR A 541 20.64 19.81 -22.69
N VAL A 542 21.35 18.84 -22.12
CA VAL A 542 22.39 19.07 -21.11
C VAL A 542 23.68 19.44 -21.83
N LYS A 543 24.14 20.68 -21.67
CA LYS A 543 25.35 21.15 -22.32
C LYS A 543 26.60 20.51 -21.73
N ALA A 544 27.56 20.16 -22.58
CA ALA A 544 28.85 19.62 -22.18
C ALA A 544 29.62 20.57 -21.24
N VAL A 545 30.45 19.99 -20.39
CA VAL A 545 31.46 20.74 -19.64
C VAL A 545 32.43 21.37 -20.66
N ARG A 546 32.51 22.68 -20.70
CA ARG A 546 33.46 23.39 -21.58
C ARG A 546 34.79 23.61 -20.86
N LYS A 547 35.84 22.96 -21.35
CA LYS A 547 37.19 23.36 -21.03
C LYS A 547 37.56 24.51 -21.97
N ASP A 548 37.97 25.66 -21.42
CA ASP A 548 38.43 26.76 -22.27
C ASP A 548 39.81 26.41 -22.84
N VAL A 549 39.78 25.80 -24.05
CA VAL A 549 41.01 25.41 -24.77
C VAL A 549 41.72 26.60 -25.38
N THR A 550 41.08 27.79 -25.37
CA THR A 550 41.65 29.03 -25.94
C THR A 550 42.25 29.96 -24.88
N ALA A 551 42.07 29.67 -23.59
CA ALA A 551 42.58 30.49 -22.45
C ALA A 551 44.09 30.76 -22.51
N LYS A 552 44.88 29.84 -23.09
CA LYS A 552 46.33 29.97 -23.26
C LYS A 552 46.76 30.56 -24.60
N CYS A 553 45.82 31.00 -25.45
CA CYS A 553 46.12 31.63 -26.72
C CYS A 553 46.21 33.15 -26.52
N TYR A 554 47.41 33.64 -26.18
CA TYR A 554 47.75 35.06 -26.12
C TYR A 554 47.96 35.58 -27.57
N GLY A 555 47.28 36.67 -27.91
CA GLY A 555 47.40 37.33 -29.23
C GLY A 555 46.39 36.85 -30.26
N GLY A 556 46.20 37.63 -31.32
CA GLY A 556 45.12 37.55 -32.28
C GLY A 556 45.19 36.41 -33.31
N ASP A 557 45.80 35.26 -33.04
CA ASP A 557 45.86 34.12 -33.97
C ASP A 557 44.48 33.40 -34.03
N ILE A 558 43.61 33.93 -34.88
CA ILE A 558 42.25 33.46 -35.14
C ILE A 558 42.30 32.04 -35.72
N SER A 559 43.31 31.71 -36.54
CA SER A 559 43.45 30.38 -37.17
C SER A 559 43.70 29.29 -36.15
N ARG A 560 44.55 29.56 -35.16
CA ARG A 560 44.90 28.62 -34.08
C ARG A 560 43.71 28.40 -33.13
N LYS A 561 42.99 29.48 -32.78
CA LYS A 561 41.77 29.41 -31.98
C LYS A 561 40.72 28.53 -32.67
N ARG A 562 40.52 28.73 -33.96
CA ARG A 562 39.56 27.99 -34.77
C ARG A 562 39.93 26.47 -34.86
N LYS A 563 41.19 26.12 -35.09
CA LYS A 563 41.68 24.74 -35.09
C LYS A 563 41.52 24.04 -33.74
N LEU A 564 41.75 24.76 -32.63
CA LEU A 564 41.56 24.19 -31.29
C LEU A 564 40.10 23.93 -30.98
N LEU A 565 39.21 24.80 -31.37
CA LEU A 565 37.75 24.65 -31.24
C LEU A 565 37.22 23.51 -32.12
N GLU A 566 37.74 23.36 -33.36
CA GLU A 566 37.37 22.27 -34.25
C GLU A 566 37.85 20.91 -33.69
N LYS A 567 39.10 20.79 -33.20
CA LYS A 567 39.58 19.56 -32.51
C LYS A 567 38.75 19.24 -31.25
N GLN A 568 38.35 20.22 -30.49
CA GLN A 568 37.48 20.01 -29.32
C GLN A 568 36.11 19.49 -29.76
N LYS A 569 35.53 20.04 -30.84
CA LYS A 569 34.27 19.60 -31.41
C LYS A 569 34.33 18.16 -31.93
N GLU A 570 35.39 17.81 -32.64
CA GLU A 570 35.64 16.43 -33.11
C GLU A 570 35.85 15.44 -31.95
N GLY A 571 36.65 15.80 -30.94
CA GLY A 571 36.83 15.02 -29.72
C GLY A 571 35.53 14.74 -28.99
N LYS A 572 34.68 15.76 -28.85
CA LYS A 572 33.33 15.60 -28.27
C LYS A 572 32.41 14.69 -29.09
N LYS A 573 32.50 14.79 -30.44
CA LYS A 573 31.74 13.93 -31.33
C LYS A 573 32.14 12.46 -31.19
N ARG A 574 33.46 12.17 -31.10
CA ARG A 574 33.97 10.82 -30.85
C ARG A 574 33.56 10.29 -29.47
N MET A 575 33.68 11.09 -28.43
CA MET A 575 33.23 10.68 -27.06
C MET A 575 31.73 10.38 -27.01
N LYS A 576 30.91 11.14 -27.73
CA LYS A 576 29.47 10.87 -27.84
C LYS A 576 29.16 9.53 -28.51
N GLN A 577 30.00 9.07 -29.45
CA GLN A 577 29.85 7.78 -30.13
C GLN A 577 30.28 6.59 -29.27
N ILE A 578 31.10 6.79 -28.25
CA ILE A 578 31.72 5.75 -27.42
C ILE A 578 31.11 5.72 -26.01
N GLY A 579 30.56 6.85 -25.52
CA GLY A 579 30.11 6.99 -24.14
C GLY A 579 28.63 6.70 -23.95
N ASN A 580 28.31 5.74 -23.08
CA ASN A 580 26.98 5.60 -22.52
C ASN A 580 26.70 6.77 -21.58
N VAL A 581 25.46 7.27 -21.57
CA VAL A 581 25.04 8.32 -20.64
C VAL A 581 24.71 7.67 -19.31
N GLU A 582 25.46 8.00 -18.26
CA GLU A 582 25.12 7.59 -16.90
C GLU A 582 23.90 8.37 -16.41
N ILE A 583 22.85 7.66 -16.07
CA ILE A 583 21.63 8.24 -15.47
C ILE A 583 21.71 8.01 -13.97
N PRO A 584 21.78 9.07 -13.14
CA PRO A 584 21.83 8.89 -11.69
C PRO A 584 20.48 8.34 -11.19
N GLN A 585 20.51 7.51 -10.15
CA GLN A 585 19.33 6.91 -9.52
C GLN A 585 18.25 7.98 -9.19
N LYS A 586 18.68 9.15 -8.72
CA LYS A 586 17.77 10.28 -8.44
C LYS A 586 16.94 10.72 -9.65
N ALA A 587 17.40 10.48 -10.88
CA ALA A 587 16.65 10.84 -12.09
C ALA A 587 15.45 9.92 -12.32
N PHE A 588 15.55 8.63 -11.97
CA PHE A 588 14.42 7.71 -12.04
C PHE A 588 13.36 8.04 -10.97
N LEU A 589 13.80 8.33 -9.74
CA LEU A 589 12.91 8.71 -8.64
C LEU A 589 12.25 10.07 -8.84
N ALA A 590 12.96 11.03 -9.45
CA ALA A 590 12.43 12.39 -9.63
C ALA A 590 11.38 12.47 -10.75
N VAL A 591 11.35 11.53 -11.68
CA VAL A 591 10.26 11.39 -12.65
C VAL A 591 8.94 11.00 -11.96
N LEU A 592 9.00 10.41 -10.76
CA LEU A 592 7.84 10.12 -9.92
C LEU A 592 7.23 11.38 -9.27
N LYS A 593 8.00 12.48 -9.19
CA LYS A 593 7.61 13.75 -8.55
C LYS A 593 7.72 14.88 -9.58
N LEU A 594 6.94 14.77 -10.65
CA LEU A 594 6.77 15.84 -11.65
C LEU A 594 5.76 16.84 -11.10
N ASP A 595 6.25 17.97 -10.57
CA ASP A 595 5.42 19.11 -10.13
C ASP A 595 4.66 19.76 -11.32
#